data_21bee3c9c6092f450911e84f25b4caa1
#
_entry.id   21bee3c9c6092f450911e84f25b4caa1
#
_cell.length_a   1.000
_cell.length_b   1.000
_cell.length_c   1.000
_cell.angle_alpha   90.00
_cell.angle_beta   90.00
_cell.angle_gamma   90.00
#
_symmetry.space_group_name_H-M   'P 1'
#
loop_
_entity.id
_entity.type
_entity.pdbx_description
1 polymer ?
#
loop_
_entity_poly.entity_id
_entity_poly.type
_entity_poly.pdbx_seq_one_letter_code
_entity_poly.pdbx_strand_id
1 'polypeptide(L)'
;GTGIATLLLFRKKKLDWNSVKYLMLVSFIGSVIGGVIVQFIDTKVLSFVIPIILVLIAIYFIISPKPKIGPKNSESNRGFDKYAVPSIGFYDGMFGPGAGSFFVMAGVMLKKLEIIQATILAKPLNFASNIAGVIVFLSFGHIAFLIALIMMIGQLIGAFFGTHYLLKANPKVIRLLIVVMSLSMLARYIY
;
A
#
# COMPACT_ATOMS: atom_id res chain seq x y z
N GLY A 1 5.18 -7.71 7.36
CA GLY A 1 4.72 -6.35 7.24
C GLY A 1 3.21 -6.22 7.35
N THR A 2 2.54 -6.01 6.23
CA THR A 2 1.09 -5.73 6.15
C THR A 2 0.21 -6.84 6.74
N GLY A 3 0.62 -8.10 6.64
CA GLY A 3 -0.12 -9.23 7.21
C GLY A 3 -0.25 -9.20 8.73
N ILE A 4 0.85 -8.94 9.46
CA ILE A 4 0.81 -8.79 10.92
C ILE A 4 -0.06 -7.60 11.32
N ALA A 5 0.10 -6.46 10.61
CA ALA A 5 -0.73 -5.30 10.87
C ALA A 5 -2.22 -5.61 10.69
N THR A 6 -2.58 -6.30 9.61
CA THR A 6 -3.95 -6.73 9.32
C THR A 6 -4.48 -7.67 10.40
N LEU A 7 -3.71 -8.69 10.79
CA LEU A 7 -4.09 -9.63 11.85
C LEU A 7 -4.33 -8.93 13.19
N LEU A 8 -3.44 -8.01 13.58
CA LEU A 8 -3.58 -7.25 14.82
C LEU A 8 -4.83 -6.35 14.80
N LEU A 9 -5.16 -5.75 13.64
CA LEU A 9 -6.35 -4.92 13.50
C LEU A 9 -7.63 -5.73 13.59
N PHE A 10 -7.67 -6.95 13.02
CA PHE A 10 -8.80 -7.88 13.20
C PHE A 10 -8.94 -8.32 14.66
N ARG A 11 -7.83 -8.72 15.31
CA ARG A 11 -7.86 -9.10 16.73
C ARG A 11 -8.35 -7.98 17.65
N LYS A 12 -7.99 -6.73 17.33
CA LYS A 12 -8.45 -5.55 18.08
C LYS A 12 -9.87 -5.08 17.68
N LYS A 13 -10.61 -5.85 16.90
CA LYS A 13 -11.96 -5.53 16.40
C LYS A 13 -12.06 -4.15 15.73
N LYS A 14 -10.99 -3.69 15.10
CA LYS A 14 -10.95 -2.43 14.33
C LYS A 14 -11.38 -2.62 12.88
N LEU A 15 -11.45 -3.86 12.41
CA LEU A 15 -11.89 -4.26 11.07
C LEU A 15 -12.95 -5.35 11.20
N ASP A 16 -14.00 -5.23 10.38
CA ASP A 16 -14.98 -6.28 10.16
C ASP A 16 -14.66 -7.02 8.86
N TRP A 17 -14.58 -8.35 8.94
CA TRP A 17 -14.24 -9.21 7.80
C TRP A 17 -15.22 -9.05 6.63
N ASN A 18 -16.51 -8.96 6.91
CA ASN A 18 -17.53 -8.84 5.88
C ASN A 18 -17.40 -7.55 5.07
N SER A 19 -16.94 -6.47 5.72
CA SER A 19 -16.76 -5.17 5.08
C SER A 19 -15.50 -5.09 4.21
N VAL A 20 -14.47 -5.92 4.47
CA VAL A 20 -13.18 -5.79 3.77
C VAL A 20 -12.88 -6.93 2.80
N LYS A 21 -13.48 -8.12 2.96
CA LYS A 21 -13.19 -9.32 2.14
C LYS A 21 -13.34 -9.07 0.65
N TYR A 22 -14.38 -8.35 0.23
CA TYR A 22 -14.61 -8.01 -1.18
C TYR A 22 -13.52 -7.08 -1.71
N LEU A 23 -13.17 -6.05 -0.95
CA LEU A 23 -12.13 -5.09 -1.32
C LEU A 23 -10.75 -5.75 -1.38
N MET A 24 -10.46 -6.68 -0.46
CA MET A 24 -9.23 -7.49 -0.50
C MET A 24 -9.18 -8.35 -1.76
N LEU A 25 -10.29 -8.99 -2.13
CA LEU A 25 -10.36 -9.81 -3.35
C LEU A 25 -10.11 -8.96 -4.61
N VAL A 26 -10.74 -7.80 -4.71
CA VAL A 26 -10.59 -6.90 -5.85
C VAL A 26 -9.17 -6.31 -5.93
N SER A 27 -8.58 -5.97 -4.78
CA SER A 27 -7.16 -5.55 -4.69
C SER A 27 -6.21 -6.67 -5.13
N PHE A 28 -6.48 -7.91 -4.68
CA PHE A 28 -5.73 -9.10 -5.07
C PHE A 28 -5.75 -9.33 -6.58
N ILE A 29 -6.95 -9.32 -7.19
CA ILE A 29 -7.11 -9.52 -8.64
C ILE A 29 -6.38 -8.43 -9.42
N GLY A 30 -6.54 -7.17 -9.02
CA GLY A 30 -5.79 -6.06 -9.63
C GLY A 30 -4.29 -6.30 -9.60
N SER A 31 -3.77 -6.71 -8.44
CA SER A 31 -2.34 -6.98 -8.26
C SER A 31 -1.84 -8.19 -9.07
N VAL A 32 -2.63 -9.25 -9.19
CA VAL A 32 -2.29 -10.39 -10.08
C VAL A 32 -2.14 -9.89 -11.52
N ILE A 33 -3.10 -9.11 -12.01
CA ILE A 33 -3.05 -8.59 -13.39
C ILE A 33 -1.82 -7.70 -13.58
N GLY A 34 -1.56 -6.76 -12.66
CA GLY A 34 -0.38 -5.90 -12.71
C GLY A 34 0.93 -6.68 -12.64
N GLY A 35 1.03 -7.63 -11.71
CA GLY A 35 2.19 -8.49 -11.52
C GLY A 35 2.49 -9.40 -12.71
N VAL A 36 1.46 -9.88 -13.41
CA VAL A 36 1.64 -10.66 -14.65
C VAL A 36 2.12 -9.75 -15.78
N ILE A 37 1.48 -8.58 -15.97
CA ILE A 37 1.86 -7.65 -17.04
C ILE A 37 3.32 -7.19 -16.90
N VAL A 38 3.77 -6.89 -15.69
CA VAL A 38 5.15 -6.42 -15.46
C VAL A 38 6.21 -7.46 -15.88
N GLN A 39 5.89 -8.76 -15.88
CA GLN A 39 6.84 -9.80 -16.31
C GLN A 39 7.19 -9.70 -17.80
N PHE A 40 6.34 -9.06 -18.61
CA PHE A 40 6.54 -8.87 -20.05
C PHE A 40 7.15 -7.51 -20.39
N ILE A 41 7.41 -6.65 -19.39
CA ILE A 41 8.02 -5.33 -19.59
C ILE A 41 9.55 -5.45 -19.45
N ASP A 42 10.29 -4.85 -20.38
CA ASP A 42 11.75 -4.81 -20.32
C ASP A 42 12.21 -4.12 -19.02
N THR A 43 13.18 -4.74 -18.34
CA THR A 43 13.77 -4.21 -17.11
C THR A 43 14.41 -2.83 -17.30
N LYS A 44 14.87 -2.48 -18.50
CA LYS A 44 15.37 -1.15 -18.83
C LYS A 44 14.27 -0.09 -18.74
N VAL A 45 13.07 -0.41 -19.22
CA VAL A 45 11.91 0.48 -19.11
C VAL A 45 11.53 0.68 -17.63
N LEU A 46 11.50 -0.41 -16.86
CA LEU A 46 11.20 -0.35 -15.42
C LEU A 46 12.23 0.47 -14.65
N SER A 47 13.52 0.34 -14.96
CA SER A 47 14.59 1.12 -14.32
C SER A 47 14.43 2.62 -14.54
N PHE A 48 13.83 3.04 -15.65
CA PHE A 48 13.56 4.45 -15.93
C PHE A 48 12.23 4.91 -15.32
N VAL A 49 11.19 4.08 -15.39
CA VAL A 49 9.83 4.43 -14.95
C VAL A 49 9.70 4.47 -13.43
N ILE A 50 10.33 3.52 -12.71
CA ILE A 50 10.22 3.44 -11.24
C ILE A 50 10.71 4.71 -10.54
N PRO A 51 11.89 5.27 -10.84
CA PRO A 51 12.33 6.53 -10.23
C PRO A 51 11.36 7.70 -10.47
N ILE A 52 10.82 7.81 -11.68
CA ILE A 52 9.84 8.87 -12.02
C ILE A 52 8.60 8.73 -11.13
N ILE A 53 8.07 7.52 -11.01
CA ILE A 53 6.91 7.24 -10.15
C ILE A 53 7.22 7.60 -8.69
N LEU A 54 8.41 7.24 -8.17
CA LEU A 54 8.82 7.57 -6.81
C LEU A 54 8.90 9.09 -6.58
N VAL A 55 9.43 9.85 -7.54
CA VAL A 55 9.45 11.31 -7.50
C VAL A 55 8.05 11.88 -7.49
N LEU A 56 7.16 11.41 -8.37
CA LEU A 56 5.76 11.88 -8.43
C LEU A 56 5.03 11.59 -7.12
N ILE A 57 5.25 10.42 -6.51
CA ILE A 57 4.70 10.06 -5.21
C ILE A 57 5.23 11.01 -4.12
N ALA A 58 6.53 11.26 -4.08
CA ALA A 58 7.14 12.17 -3.11
C ALA A 58 6.58 13.59 -3.25
N ILE A 59 6.53 14.13 -4.47
CA ILE A 59 5.94 15.45 -4.78
C ILE A 59 4.48 15.50 -4.35
N TYR A 60 3.70 14.46 -4.70
CA TYR A 60 2.30 14.38 -4.31
C TYR A 60 2.14 14.47 -2.78
N PHE A 61 2.91 13.72 -1.99
CA PHE A 61 2.81 13.74 -0.53
C PHE A 61 3.30 15.06 0.10
N ILE A 62 4.21 15.78 -0.55
CA ILE A 62 4.64 17.11 -0.11
C ILE A 62 3.52 18.14 -0.33
N ILE A 63 2.89 18.12 -1.51
CA ILE A 63 1.88 19.12 -1.92
C ILE A 63 0.48 18.77 -1.38
N SER A 64 0.22 17.48 -1.11
CA SER A 64 -1.11 17.01 -0.70
C SER A 64 -1.67 17.79 0.49
N PRO A 65 -2.86 18.40 0.36
CA PRO A 65 -3.48 19.15 1.44
C PRO A 65 -3.75 18.24 2.63
N LYS A 66 -3.72 18.82 3.83
CA LYS A 66 -4.10 18.09 5.05
C LYS A 66 -5.51 17.54 4.86
N PRO A 67 -5.73 16.23 5.03
CA PRO A 67 -7.08 15.68 4.92
C PRO A 67 -7.98 16.37 5.96
N LYS A 68 -9.01 17.06 5.47
CA LYS A 68 -10.06 17.61 6.34
C LYS A 68 -10.82 16.42 6.93
N ILE A 69 -11.06 16.45 8.23
CA ILE A 69 -11.91 15.47 8.91
C ILE A 69 -13.31 15.61 8.29
N GLY A 70 -13.67 14.65 7.45
CA GLY A 70 -14.99 14.61 6.82
C GLY A 70 -16.02 14.01 7.79
N PRO A 71 -17.31 14.29 7.62
CA PRO A 71 -18.36 13.66 8.41
C PRO A 71 -18.34 12.14 8.23
N LYS A 72 -18.68 11.42 9.28
CA LYS A 72 -18.62 9.96 9.46
C LYS A 72 -19.66 9.20 8.60
N ASN A 73 -19.82 9.55 7.34
CA ASN A 73 -20.75 8.86 6.45
C ASN A 73 -19.96 7.81 5.66
N SER A 74 -19.95 6.62 6.21
CA SER A 74 -19.47 5.38 5.60
C SER A 74 -20.44 4.88 4.50
N GLU A 75 -20.87 5.75 3.59
CA GLU A 75 -21.61 5.30 2.43
C GLU A 75 -20.67 4.56 1.48
N SER A 76 -21.14 3.40 0.99
CA SER A 76 -20.47 2.61 -0.03
C SER A 76 -20.24 3.50 -1.27
N ASN A 77 -19.03 4.04 -1.40
CA ASN A 77 -18.66 4.78 -2.60
C ASN A 77 -18.27 3.78 -3.68
N ARG A 78 -19.20 3.52 -4.63
CA ARG A 78 -18.99 2.60 -5.76
C ARG A 78 -17.72 2.94 -6.55
N GLY A 79 -17.32 4.21 -6.58
CA GLY A 79 -16.08 4.65 -7.23
C GLY A 79 -14.82 4.13 -6.52
N PHE A 80 -14.82 4.11 -5.19
CA PHE A 80 -13.72 3.53 -4.42
C PHE A 80 -13.61 2.03 -4.64
N ASP A 81 -14.72 1.30 -4.46
CA ASP A 81 -14.71 -0.15 -4.48
C ASP A 81 -14.44 -0.70 -5.89
N LYS A 82 -15.04 -0.10 -6.95
CA LYS A 82 -15.02 -0.60 -8.33
C LYS A 82 -13.82 -0.13 -9.14
N TYR A 83 -13.30 1.07 -8.86
CA TYR A 83 -12.23 1.67 -9.68
C TYR A 83 -10.94 1.89 -8.89
N ALA A 84 -10.99 2.57 -7.75
CA ALA A 84 -9.78 2.94 -7.04
C ALA A 84 -9.04 1.71 -6.49
N VAL A 85 -9.74 0.80 -5.79
CA VAL A 85 -9.12 -0.38 -5.17
C VAL A 85 -8.45 -1.29 -6.21
N PRO A 86 -9.10 -1.71 -7.31
CA PRO A 86 -8.45 -2.55 -8.30
C PRO A 86 -7.31 -1.85 -9.05
N SER A 87 -7.43 -0.55 -9.34
CA SER A 87 -6.37 0.22 -10.00
C SER A 87 -5.14 0.38 -9.12
N ILE A 88 -5.32 0.62 -7.81
CA ILE A 88 -4.21 0.69 -6.86
C ILE A 88 -3.60 -0.70 -6.66
N GLY A 89 -4.42 -1.76 -6.60
CA GLY A 89 -3.93 -3.14 -6.56
C GLY A 89 -3.10 -3.48 -7.80
N PHE A 90 -3.57 -3.12 -8.98
CA PHE A 90 -2.84 -3.27 -10.25
C PHE A 90 -1.48 -2.55 -10.21
N TYR A 91 -1.47 -1.30 -9.78
CA TYR A 91 -0.24 -0.53 -9.58
C TYR A 91 0.71 -1.23 -8.60
N ASP A 92 0.18 -1.74 -7.48
CA ASP A 92 0.97 -2.44 -6.46
C ASP A 92 1.61 -3.73 -7.02
N GLY A 93 0.87 -4.46 -7.84
CA GLY A 93 1.38 -5.65 -8.53
C GLY A 93 2.50 -5.34 -9.54
N MET A 94 2.44 -4.18 -10.20
CA MET A 94 3.47 -3.76 -11.16
C MET A 94 4.71 -3.18 -10.50
N PHE A 95 4.53 -2.26 -9.56
CA PHE A 95 5.59 -1.40 -9.04
C PHE A 95 5.81 -1.56 -7.54
N GLY A 96 4.75 -1.70 -6.74
CA GLY A 96 4.77 -1.86 -5.28
C GLY A 96 4.93 -0.58 -4.47
N PRO A 97 5.97 0.24 -4.68
CA PRO A 97 6.24 1.39 -3.79
C PRO A 97 5.08 2.38 -3.72
N GLY A 98 4.68 2.76 -2.50
CA GLY A 98 3.66 3.78 -2.27
C GLY A 98 2.20 3.31 -2.31
N ALA A 99 1.90 2.08 -2.76
CA ALA A 99 0.54 1.57 -2.90
C ALA A 99 -0.28 1.67 -1.61
N GLY A 100 0.32 1.34 -0.46
CA GLY A 100 -0.32 1.52 0.84
C GLY A 100 -0.79 2.94 1.10
N SER A 101 -0.01 3.93 0.66
CA SER A 101 -0.36 5.35 0.78
C SER A 101 -1.47 5.75 -0.19
N PHE A 102 -1.49 5.17 -1.40
CA PHE A 102 -2.58 5.40 -2.34
C PHE A 102 -3.91 4.83 -1.83
N PHE A 103 -3.91 3.65 -1.19
CA PHE A 103 -5.10 3.14 -0.52
C PHE A 103 -5.61 4.08 0.58
N VAL A 104 -4.69 4.64 1.40
CA VAL A 104 -5.06 5.64 2.42
C VAL A 104 -5.68 6.87 1.77
N MET A 105 -5.02 7.41 0.75
CA MET A 105 -5.49 8.58 0.04
C MET A 105 -6.86 8.36 -0.59
N ALA A 106 -7.05 7.25 -1.30
CA ALA A 106 -8.34 6.91 -1.89
C ALA A 106 -9.44 6.76 -0.81
N GLY A 107 -9.12 6.17 0.34
CA GLY A 107 -10.02 6.10 1.49
C GLY A 107 -10.44 7.45 2.02
N VAL A 108 -9.50 8.40 2.12
CA VAL A 108 -9.79 9.77 2.56
C VAL A 108 -10.58 10.54 1.51
N MET A 109 -10.18 10.49 0.24
CA MET A 109 -10.78 11.32 -0.82
C MET A 109 -12.13 10.80 -1.29
N LEU A 110 -12.27 9.49 -1.47
CA LEU A 110 -13.47 8.89 -2.06
C LEU A 110 -14.46 8.39 -1.01
N LYS A 111 -14.00 7.77 0.08
CA LYS A 111 -14.86 7.33 1.19
C LYS A 111 -15.01 8.37 2.29
N LYS A 112 -14.31 9.50 2.19
CA LYS A 112 -14.32 10.59 3.20
C LYS A 112 -13.98 10.09 4.62
N LEU A 113 -13.13 9.05 4.70
CA LEU A 113 -12.70 8.50 5.98
C LEU A 113 -11.67 9.42 6.64
N GLU A 114 -11.63 9.40 7.97
CA GLU A 114 -10.52 9.97 8.71
C GLU A 114 -9.21 9.23 8.36
N ILE A 115 -8.08 9.93 8.42
CA ILE A 115 -6.78 9.37 8.02
C ILE A 115 -6.43 8.07 8.77
N ILE A 116 -6.82 7.96 10.05
CA ILE A 116 -6.58 6.76 10.85
C ILE A 116 -7.45 5.61 10.33
N GLN A 117 -8.74 5.86 10.07
CA GLN A 117 -9.67 4.86 9.53
C GLN A 117 -9.26 4.42 8.13
N ALA A 118 -8.87 5.37 7.26
CA ALA A 118 -8.34 5.08 5.94
C ALA A 118 -7.05 4.23 6.01
N THR A 119 -6.16 4.55 6.97
CA THR A 119 -4.93 3.77 7.19
C THR A 119 -5.25 2.35 7.68
N ILE A 120 -6.24 2.19 8.57
CA ILE A 120 -6.68 0.87 9.04
C ILE A 120 -7.25 0.06 7.87
N LEU A 121 -8.09 0.65 7.01
CA LEU A 121 -8.66 0.01 5.84
C LEU A 121 -7.58 -0.35 4.79
N ALA A 122 -6.60 0.50 4.58
CA ALA A 122 -5.52 0.29 3.62
C ALA A 122 -4.64 -0.95 3.94
N LYS A 123 -4.50 -1.35 5.22
CA LYS A 123 -3.65 -2.48 5.62
C LYS A 123 -4.09 -3.81 5.01
N PRO A 124 -5.37 -4.26 5.14
CA PRO A 124 -5.81 -5.52 4.54
C PRO A 124 -5.79 -5.46 2.99
N LEU A 125 -6.09 -4.32 2.36
CA LEU A 125 -6.04 -4.19 0.92
C LEU A 125 -4.61 -4.37 0.39
N ASN A 126 -3.66 -3.65 0.99
CA ASN A 126 -2.24 -3.77 0.66
C ASN A 126 -1.66 -5.15 1.05
N PHE A 127 -2.19 -5.83 2.05
CA PHE A 127 -1.82 -7.20 2.36
C PHE A 127 -2.27 -8.17 1.26
N ALA A 128 -3.49 -8.01 0.77
CA ALA A 128 -4.03 -8.83 -0.30
C ALA A 128 -3.25 -8.66 -1.61
N SER A 129 -2.93 -7.42 -2.00
CA SER A 129 -2.10 -7.15 -3.19
C SER A 129 -0.66 -7.68 -3.03
N ASN A 130 -0.05 -7.57 -1.85
CA ASN A 130 1.28 -8.14 -1.60
C ASN A 130 1.29 -9.67 -1.70
N ILE A 131 0.26 -10.38 -1.21
CA ILE A 131 0.15 -11.84 -1.39
C ILE A 131 0.05 -12.19 -2.88
N ALA A 132 -0.77 -11.45 -3.64
CA ALA A 132 -0.89 -11.64 -5.07
C ALA A 132 0.47 -11.48 -5.77
N GLY A 133 1.19 -10.42 -5.45
CA GLY A 133 2.54 -10.18 -5.95
C GLY A 133 3.48 -11.34 -5.65
N VAL A 134 3.52 -11.81 -4.39
CA VAL A 134 4.36 -12.96 -4.00
C VAL A 134 4.01 -14.20 -4.83
N ILE A 135 2.73 -14.52 -5.01
CA ILE A 135 2.29 -15.68 -5.79
C ILE A 135 2.75 -15.54 -7.25
N VAL A 136 2.53 -14.38 -7.87
CA VAL A 136 2.94 -14.14 -9.28
C VAL A 136 4.46 -14.26 -9.43
N PHE A 137 5.25 -13.54 -8.63
CA PHE A 137 6.71 -13.56 -8.75
C PHE A 137 7.33 -14.92 -8.42
N LEU A 138 6.72 -15.70 -7.50
CA LEU A 138 7.11 -17.09 -7.26
C LEU A 138 6.85 -17.97 -8.48
N SER A 139 5.68 -17.82 -9.11
CA SER A 139 5.30 -18.61 -10.29
C SER A 139 6.20 -18.36 -11.49
N PHE A 140 6.73 -17.14 -11.63
CA PHE A 140 7.70 -16.78 -12.68
C PHE A 140 9.18 -17.02 -12.30
N GLY A 141 9.45 -17.47 -11.06
CA GLY A 141 10.82 -17.78 -10.61
C GLY A 141 11.71 -16.56 -10.33
N HIS A 142 11.15 -15.35 -10.23
CA HIS A 142 11.90 -14.10 -10.09
C HIS A 142 12.08 -13.67 -8.62
N ILE A 143 12.31 -14.61 -7.70
CA ILE A 143 12.52 -14.30 -6.28
C ILE A 143 13.93 -14.66 -5.82
N ALA A 144 14.67 -13.66 -5.35
CA ALA A 144 15.93 -13.86 -4.63
C ALA A 144 15.60 -14.24 -3.16
N PHE A 145 15.45 -15.54 -2.88
CA PHE A 145 14.97 -16.06 -1.61
C PHE A 145 15.70 -15.53 -0.37
N LEU A 146 17.03 -15.45 -0.41
CA LEU A 146 17.82 -14.95 0.72
C LEU A 146 17.48 -13.48 1.05
N ILE A 147 17.44 -12.63 0.01
CA ILE A 147 17.13 -11.21 0.15
C ILE A 147 15.67 -11.06 0.63
N ALA A 148 14.74 -11.80 0.03
CA ALA A 148 13.34 -11.79 0.43
C ALA A 148 13.15 -12.17 1.90
N LEU A 149 13.89 -13.16 2.40
CA LEU A 149 13.81 -13.61 3.80
C LEU A 149 14.32 -12.55 4.77
N ILE A 150 15.45 -11.90 4.46
CA ILE A 150 16.00 -10.80 5.28
C ILE A 150 15.02 -9.62 5.30
N MET A 151 14.49 -9.22 4.14
CA MET A 151 13.50 -8.14 4.03
C MET A 151 12.20 -8.49 4.76
N MET A 152 11.78 -9.76 4.74
CA MET A 152 10.60 -10.23 5.46
C MET A 152 10.78 -10.05 6.97
N ILE A 153 11.92 -10.44 7.53
CA ILE A 153 12.22 -10.24 8.97
C ILE A 153 12.18 -8.76 9.34
N GLY A 154 12.85 -7.90 8.57
CA GLY A 154 12.82 -6.44 8.79
C GLY A 154 11.40 -5.88 8.73
N GLN A 155 10.59 -6.32 7.76
CA GLN A 155 9.19 -5.91 7.66
C GLN A 155 8.31 -6.41 8.82
N LEU A 156 8.57 -7.61 9.36
CA LEU A 156 7.84 -8.14 10.52
C LEU A 156 8.09 -7.26 11.75
N ILE A 157 9.35 -6.96 12.03
CA ILE A 157 9.77 -6.10 13.15
C ILE A 157 9.19 -4.68 12.97
N GLY A 158 9.39 -4.08 11.80
CA GLY A 158 8.88 -2.74 11.48
C GLY A 158 7.36 -2.64 11.55
N ALA A 159 6.62 -3.66 11.11
CA ALA A 159 5.16 -3.67 11.19
C ALA A 159 4.65 -3.81 12.63
N PHE A 160 5.31 -4.61 13.46
CA PHE A 160 4.94 -4.77 14.86
C PHE A 160 5.05 -3.43 15.60
N PHE A 161 6.21 -2.77 15.54
CA PHE A 161 6.42 -1.47 16.18
C PHE A 161 5.56 -0.37 15.51
N GLY A 162 5.54 -0.32 14.19
CA GLY A 162 4.79 0.69 13.42
C GLY A 162 3.29 0.62 13.66
N THR A 163 2.70 -0.58 13.78
CA THR A 163 1.26 -0.71 14.03
C THR A 163 0.89 -0.29 15.47
N HIS A 164 1.76 -0.58 16.44
CA HIS A 164 1.57 -0.10 17.81
C HIS A 164 1.66 1.42 17.91
N TYR A 165 2.60 2.01 17.18
CA TYR A 165 2.80 3.46 17.15
C TYR A 165 1.70 4.19 16.37
N LEU A 166 1.22 3.63 15.27
CA LEU A 166 0.18 4.20 14.41
C LEU A 166 -1.09 4.58 15.19
N LEU A 167 -1.48 3.75 16.16
CA LEU A 167 -2.69 3.98 16.97
C LEU A 167 -2.55 5.17 17.95
N LYS A 168 -1.33 5.67 18.15
CA LYS A 168 -0.98 6.80 19.02
C LYS A 168 -0.32 7.95 18.26
N ALA A 169 -0.04 7.78 16.97
CA ALA A 169 0.80 8.71 16.20
C ALA A 169 0.07 9.98 15.77
N ASN A 170 0.82 11.08 15.78
CA ASN A 170 0.39 12.33 15.16
C ASN A 170 0.46 12.21 13.62
N PRO A 171 -0.57 12.64 12.86
CA PRO A 171 -0.57 12.62 11.40
C PRO A 171 0.64 13.30 10.74
N LYS A 172 1.22 14.32 11.39
CA LYS A 172 2.43 15.00 10.90
C LYS A 172 3.65 14.07 10.86
N VAL A 173 3.81 13.19 11.86
CA VAL A 173 4.92 12.24 11.93
C VAL A 173 4.79 11.17 10.85
N ILE A 174 3.57 10.69 10.59
CA ILE A 174 3.31 9.71 9.51
C ILE A 174 3.69 10.30 8.15
N ARG A 175 3.30 11.55 7.89
CA ARG A 175 3.64 12.26 6.66
C ARG A 175 5.14 12.42 6.48
N LEU A 176 5.84 12.84 7.53
CA LEU A 176 7.31 13.00 7.51
C LEU A 176 8.00 11.67 7.21
N LEU A 177 7.57 10.57 7.85
CA LEU A 177 8.12 9.23 7.60
C LEU A 177 7.95 8.80 6.15
N ILE A 178 6.77 9.03 5.53
CA ILE A 178 6.52 8.71 4.12
C ILE A 178 7.49 9.46 3.22
N VAL A 179 7.65 10.77 3.43
CA VAL A 179 8.55 11.62 2.63
C VAL A 179 10.01 11.17 2.78
N VAL A 180 10.48 10.94 4.01
CA VAL A 180 11.85 10.49 4.27
C VAL A 180 12.13 9.14 3.60
N MET A 181 11.20 8.18 3.71
CA MET A 181 11.36 6.86 3.08
C MET A 181 11.37 6.97 1.54
N SER A 182 10.50 7.78 0.95
CA SER A 182 10.47 7.99 -0.51
C SER A 182 11.76 8.63 -1.02
N LEU A 183 12.29 9.62 -0.31
CA LEU A 183 13.57 10.27 -0.65
C LEU A 183 14.76 9.33 -0.46
N SER A 184 14.77 8.49 0.57
CA SER A 184 15.83 7.49 0.80
C SER A 184 15.86 6.44 -0.32
N MET A 185 14.68 6.00 -0.80
CA MET A 185 14.59 5.09 -1.95
C MET A 185 15.11 5.75 -3.23
N LEU A 186 14.75 7.02 -3.45
CA LEU A 186 15.23 7.79 -4.60
C LEU A 186 16.76 7.96 -4.57
N ALA A 187 17.33 8.31 -3.42
CA ALA A 187 18.79 8.48 -3.27
C ALA A 187 19.54 7.20 -3.63
N ARG A 188 19.04 6.02 -3.27
CA ARG A 188 19.65 4.73 -3.65
C ARG A 188 19.57 4.42 -5.15
N TYR A 189 18.63 5.02 -5.89
CA TYR A 189 18.52 4.83 -7.34
C TYR A 189 19.51 5.72 -8.13
N ILE A 190 19.98 6.81 -7.51
CA ILE A 190 20.91 7.77 -8.13
C ILE A 190 22.37 7.37 -7.88
N TYR A 191 22.64 6.66 -6.78
CA TYR A 191 23.94 6.10 -6.40
C TYR A 191 23.98 4.58 -6.54
#